data_0a295d40e1cbf8c2e45009171212bf1e
#
_entry.id   0a295d40e1cbf8c2e45009171212bf1e
#
_cell.length_a   1.000
_cell.length_b   1.000
_cell.length_c   1.000
_cell.angle_alpha   90.00
_cell.angle_beta   90.00
_cell.angle_gamma   90.00
#
_symmetry.space_group_name_H-M   'P 1'
#
loop_
_entity.id
_entity.type
_entity.pdbx_description
1 polymer ?
#
loop_
_entity_poly.entity_id
_entity_poly.type
_entity_poly.pdbx_seq_one_letter_code
_entity_poly.pdbx_strand_id
1 'polypeptide(L)'
;KFCLAQQKPRIEKMNFRNTNSPLTWAIFFESILRYYGVKDEVNTRFGDKTPGYILHLTLLKEIWPDIKMVHIIRDPRDYSASVRHAWGMSLRRAAHRWSSTMEATIKYRQQYPDNYLEIHYEDLLNDPDNAIEKICLFIGCDFENDLSILNYATENLGAARGHIGLVTTNKNKYKENLTQKEIQAVERICCATGKAMGYLNDPALKELKLGSGQLVLLKLYDGANALRFHCKEKGIIKGLRYFLKLHQEGAFKGTAK
;
A
#
# COMPACT_ATOMS: atom_id res chain seq x y z
N LYS A 1 -3.16 4.99 -19.27
CA LYS A 1 -3.07 3.53 -19.57
C LYS A 1 -2.10 2.91 -18.58
N PHE A 2 -2.58 2.60 -17.38
CA PHE A 2 -1.82 1.81 -16.42
C PHE A 2 -2.10 0.33 -16.67
N CYS A 3 -1.35 -0.29 -17.53
CA CYS A 3 -1.33 -1.74 -17.68
C CYS A 3 0.13 -2.20 -17.80
N LEU A 4 0.89 -2.00 -16.73
CA LEU A 4 2.32 -2.31 -16.69
C LEU A 4 2.66 -3.68 -16.08
N ALA A 5 1.65 -4.38 -15.54
CA ALA A 5 1.90 -5.56 -14.72
C ALA A 5 2.27 -6.83 -15.51
N GLN A 6 2.27 -6.85 -16.84
CA GLN A 6 2.48 -8.10 -17.60
C GLN A 6 3.54 -8.06 -18.70
N GLN A 7 4.11 -6.93 -19.04
CA GLN A 7 5.17 -6.88 -20.04
C GLN A 7 6.53 -6.76 -19.38
N LYS A 8 7.35 -7.80 -19.47
CA LYS A 8 8.77 -7.70 -19.11
C LYS A 8 9.42 -6.63 -19.97
N PRO A 9 10.06 -5.61 -19.38
CA PRO A 9 10.75 -4.60 -20.15
C PRO A 9 11.85 -5.24 -21.00
N ARG A 10 11.86 -4.92 -22.28
CA ARG A 10 12.99 -5.26 -23.14
C ARG A 10 14.02 -4.15 -22.96
N ILE A 11 14.97 -4.36 -22.07
CA ILE A 11 16.05 -3.41 -21.74
C ILE A 11 16.76 -2.91 -22.99
N GLU A 12 16.88 -3.75 -24.03
CA GLU A 12 17.48 -3.42 -25.33
C GLU A 12 16.74 -2.29 -26.09
N LYS A 13 15.49 -2.02 -25.77
CA LYS A 13 14.67 -0.96 -26.38
C LYS A 13 14.57 0.30 -25.52
N MET A 14 15.18 0.30 -24.35
CA MET A 14 15.19 1.45 -23.47
C MET A 14 16.28 2.42 -23.90
N ASN A 15 15.87 3.63 -24.25
CA ASN A 15 16.81 4.70 -24.54
C ASN A 15 17.30 5.29 -23.21
N PHE A 16 18.42 4.78 -22.70
CA PHE A 16 19.10 5.42 -21.58
C PHE A 16 19.62 6.75 -22.11
N ARG A 17 19.10 7.87 -21.60
CA ARG A 17 19.62 9.20 -21.99
C ARG A 17 21.14 9.14 -21.98
N ASN A 18 21.75 9.61 -23.07
CA ASN A 18 23.19 9.71 -23.27
C ASN A 18 23.73 10.75 -22.26
N THR A 19 23.86 10.34 -21.02
CA THR A 19 24.42 11.17 -19.94
C THR A 19 25.87 10.74 -19.79
N ASN A 20 26.77 11.69 -19.85
CA ASN A 20 28.18 11.49 -19.44
C ASN A 20 28.29 11.12 -17.94
N SER A 21 27.19 10.90 -17.27
CA SER A 21 27.08 10.53 -15.86
C SER A 21 26.92 9.03 -15.72
N PRO A 22 27.50 8.41 -14.68
CA PRO A 22 27.31 6.99 -14.42
C PRO A 22 25.83 6.65 -14.24
N LEU A 23 25.41 5.49 -14.74
CA LEU A 23 24.05 5.00 -14.62
C LEU A 23 23.69 4.85 -13.15
N THR A 24 22.79 5.70 -12.67
CA THR A 24 22.24 5.63 -11.31
C THR A 24 20.92 4.88 -11.30
N TRP A 25 20.50 4.41 -10.13
CA TRP A 25 19.15 3.82 -9.96
C TRP A 25 18.03 4.77 -10.35
N ALA A 26 18.20 6.08 -10.13
CA ALA A 26 17.24 7.10 -10.55
C ALA A 26 17.09 7.12 -12.08
N ILE A 27 18.20 7.23 -12.81
CA ILE A 27 18.19 7.24 -14.28
C ILE A 27 17.60 5.96 -14.84
N PHE A 28 17.97 4.80 -14.28
CA PHE A 28 17.43 3.52 -14.69
C PHE A 28 15.91 3.44 -14.52
N PHE A 29 15.41 3.82 -13.34
CA PHE A 29 13.98 3.78 -13.02
C PHE A 29 13.18 4.78 -13.87
N GLU A 30 13.66 6.00 -14.02
CA GLU A 30 13.04 6.99 -14.91
C GLU A 30 12.98 6.52 -16.36
N SER A 31 14.03 5.86 -16.84
CA SER A 31 14.04 5.29 -18.19
C SER A 31 12.96 4.22 -18.36
N ILE A 32 12.72 3.41 -17.32
CA ILE A 32 11.60 2.45 -17.29
C ILE A 32 10.26 3.17 -17.36
N LEU A 33 10.05 4.19 -16.54
CA LEU A 33 8.79 4.95 -16.52
C LEU A 33 8.53 5.64 -17.87
N ARG A 34 9.56 6.26 -18.45
CA ARG A 34 9.49 6.89 -19.78
C ARG A 34 9.16 5.88 -20.89
N TYR A 35 9.79 4.71 -20.88
CA TYR A 35 9.52 3.68 -21.87
C TYR A 35 8.07 3.21 -21.85
N TYR A 36 7.44 3.12 -20.67
CA TYR A 36 6.11 2.55 -20.54
C TYR A 36 4.97 3.56 -20.54
N GLY A 37 5.18 4.78 -20.20
CA GLY A 37 4.05 5.62 -19.82
C GLY A 37 3.96 6.99 -20.43
N VAL A 38 5.00 7.57 -20.96
CA VAL A 38 4.99 9.00 -21.17
C VAL A 38 5.51 9.42 -22.52
N LYS A 39 4.74 10.29 -23.18
CA LYS A 39 5.25 11.10 -24.26
C LYS A 39 6.35 12.01 -23.68
N ASP A 40 7.48 12.12 -24.39
CA ASP A 40 8.62 12.96 -24.01
C ASP A 40 8.24 14.44 -24.10
N GLU A 41 7.49 14.93 -23.10
CA GLU A 41 7.18 16.35 -22.96
C GLU A 41 8.13 16.95 -21.92
N VAL A 42 8.63 18.14 -22.22
CA VAL A 42 9.42 18.96 -21.30
C VAL A 42 8.54 19.25 -20.09
N ASN A 43 9.04 18.98 -18.87
CA ASN A 43 8.32 19.13 -17.60
C ASN A 43 7.33 18.02 -17.20
N THR A 44 7.42 16.84 -17.81
CA THR A 44 6.62 15.69 -17.36
C THR A 44 7.07 15.19 -15.99
N ARG A 45 6.13 15.11 -15.05
CA ARG A 45 6.33 14.46 -13.75
C ARG A 45 6.00 12.98 -13.86
N PHE A 46 6.77 12.18 -13.13
CA PHE A 46 6.55 10.74 -13.04
C PHE A 46 5.97 10.40 -11.69
N GLY A 47 5.00 9.51 -11.67
CA GLY A 47 4.47 8.91 -10.46
C GLY A 47 4.40 7.41 -10.58
N ASP A 48 4.67 6.72 -9.50
CA ASP A 48 4.45 5.27 -9.38
C ASP A 48 3.70 4.94 -8.10
N LYS A 49 2.82 3.95 -8.16
CA LYS A 49 2.07 3.44 -7.02
C LYS A 49 2.43 1.99 -6.76
N THR A 50 3.34 1.78 -5.83
CA THR A 50 3.73 0.46 -5.34
C THR A 50 3.60 0.42 -3.82
N PRO A 51 2.66 -0.36 -3.25
CA PRO A 51 2.42 -0.38 -1.80
C PRO A 51 3.64 -0.74 -0.95
N GLY A 52 4.62 -1.46 -1.54
CA GLY A 52 5.86 -1.83 -0.88
C GLY A 52 6.83 -0.68 -0.62
N TYR A 53 6.68 0.45 -1.28
CA TYR A 53 7.57 1.62 -1.11
C TYR A 53 7.59 2.17 0.31
N ILE A 54 6.51 1.99 1.03
CA ILE A 54 6.41 2.42 2.44
C ILE A 54 7.45 1.76 3.35
N LEU A 55 8.02 0.63 2.94
CA LEU A 55 9.12 -0.04 3.67
C LEU A 55 10.50 0.53 3.32
N HIS A 56 10.58 1.41 2.32
CA HIS A 56 11.83 1.90 1.74
C HIS A 56 11.86 3.42 1.60
N LEU A 57 11.08 4.15 2.41
CA LEU A 57 10.91 5.60 2.30
C LEU A 57 12.25 6.37 2.32
N THR A 58 13.14 6.02 3.25
CA THR A 58 14.47 6.66 3.37
C THR A 58 15.32 6.40 2.13
N LEU A 59 15.35 5.15 1.65
CA LEU A 59 16.09 4.80 0.44
C LEU A 59 15.57 5.56 -0.79
N LEU A 60 14.25 5.68 -0.92
CA LEU A 60 13.64 6.44 -2.02
C LEU A 60 14.01 7.92 -1.94
N LYS A 61 14.07 8.49 -0.74
CA LYS A 61 14.52 9.87 -0.51
C LYS A 61 15.99 10.07 -0.84
N GLU A 62 16.85 9.09 -0.58
CA GLU A 62 18.26 9.11 -0.96
C GLU A 62 18.46 9.07 -2.48
N ILE A 63 17.64 8.24 -3.18
CA ILE A 63 17.69 8.12 -4.64
C ILE A 63 17.11 9.37 -5.32
N TRP A 64 16.02 9.91 -4.79
CA TRP A 64 15.33 11.11 -5.29
C TRP A 64 15.13 12.12 -4.15
N PRO A 65 16.07 13.04 -3.96
CA PRO A 65 15.99 14.02 -2.88
C PRO A 65 14.72 14.89 -2.87
N ASP A 66 14.12 15.13 -4.04
CA ASP A 66 12.91 15.95 -4.19
C ASP A 66 11.62 15.11 -4.33
N ILE A 67 11.69 13.81 -4.03
CA ILE A 67 10.53 12.93 -4.13
C ILE A 67 9.38 13.44 -3.25
N LYS A 68 8.17 13.44 -3.81
CA LYS A 68 6.93 13.71 -3.07
C LYS A 68 6.21 12.39 -2.78
N MET A 69 5.97 12.11 -1.52
CA MET A 69 5.29 10.90 -1.06
C MET A 69 3.85 11.21 -0.66
N VAL A 70 2.90 10.64 -1.39
CA VAL A 70 1.48 10.67 -1.00
C VAL A 70 1.12 9.33 -0.39
N HIS A 71 0.77 9.33 0.88
CA HIS A 71 0.40 8.15 1.64
C HIS A 71 -1.10 8.16 1.95
N ILE A 72 -1.84 7.25 1.35
CA ILE A 72 -3.25 7.04 1.68
C ILE A 72 -3.32 6.02 2.81
N ILE A 73 -3.79 6.46 3.98
CA ILE A 73 -3.97 5.62 5.16
C ILE A 73 -5.44 5.29 5.36
N ARG A 74 -5.71 4.13 5.93
CA ARG A 74 -7.06 3.63 6.22
C ARG A 74 -7.18 3.22 7.67
N ASP A 75 -8.39 3.32 8.23
CA ASP A 75 -8.71 2.81 9.56
C ASP A 75 -8.12 1.41 9.79
N PRO A 76 -7.31 1.18 10.85
CA PRO A 76 -6.65 -0.10 11.10
C PRO A 76 -7.62 -1.27 11.22
N ARG A 77 -8.86 -1.03 11.66
CA ARG A 77 -9.90 -2.04 11.81
C ARG A 77 -10.42 -2.47 10.43
N ASP A 78 -10.72 -1.52 9.56
CA ASP A 78 -11.13 -1.77 8.16
C ASP A 78 -9.99 -2.36 7.34
N TYR A 79 -8.76 -1.87 7.50
CA TYR A 79 -7.58 -2.43 6.86
C TYR A 79 -7.41 -3.90 7.25
N SER A 80 -7.43 -4.22 8.54
CA SER A 80 -7.23 -5.58 9.03
C SER A 80 -8.33 -6.53 8.57
N ALA A 81 -9.59 -6.08 8.57
CA ALA A 81 -10.71 -6.85 8.04
C ALA A 81 -10.58 -7.11 6.54
N SER A 82 -10.17 -6.10 5.77
CA SER A 82 -9.97 -6.20 4.32
C SER A 82 -8.84 -7.16 3.96
N VAL A 83 -7.70 -7.07 4.66
CA VAL A 83 -6.55 -7.95 4.46
C VAL A 83 -6.87 -9.39 4.80
N ARG A 84 -7.63 -9.63 5.89
CA ARG A 84 -8.13 -10.97 6.24
C ARG A 84 -9.04 -11.53 5.15
N HIS A 85 -9.96 -10.73 4.65
CA HIS A 85 -10.89 -11.16 3.61
C HIS A 85 -10.18 -11.46 2.29
N ALA A 86 -9.26 -10.58 1.86
CA ALA A 86 -8.59 -10.70 0.56
C ALA A 86 -7.53 -11.81 0.52
N TRP A 87 -6.80 -12.01 1.61
CA TRP A 87 -5.59 -12.88 1.61
C TRP A 87 -5.56 -13.91 2.73
N GLY A 88 -6.62 -14.01 3.55
CA GLY A 88 -6.67 -14.98 4.66
C GLY A 88 -5.65 -14.69 5.77
N MET A 89 -5.05 -13.50 5.81
CA MET A 89 -4.09 -13.11 6.86
C MET A 89 -4.80 -13.01 8.21
N SER A 90 -4.14 -13.42 9.28
CA SER A 90 -4.66 -13.27 10.63
C SER A 90 -4.86 -11.78 10.98
N LEU A 91 -5.97 -11.46 11.62
CA LEU A 91 -6.33 -10.10 11.97
C LEU A 91 -5.27 -9.40 12.82
N ARG A 92 -4.70 -10.13 13.80
CA ARG A 92 -3.64 -9.60 14.68
C ARG A 92 -2.36 -9.28 13.93
N ARG A 93 -1.99 -10.10 12.95
CA ARG A 93 -0.80 -9.84 12.15
C ARG A 93 -1.03 -8.69 11.17
N ALA A 94 -2.24 -8.57 10.60
CA ALA A 94 -2.61 -7.41 9.78
C ALA A 94 -2.54 -6.11 10.60
N ALA A 95 -3.10 -6.09 11.81
CA ALA A 95 -3.01 -4.96 12.73
C ALA A 95 -1.56 -4.60 13.09
N HIS A 96 -0.73 -5.61 13.40
CA HIS A 96 0.69 -5.38 13.70
C HIS A 96 1.44 -4.81 12.48
N ARG A 97 1.17 -5.34 11.27
CA ARG A 97 1.76 -4.81 10.05
C ARG A 97 1.36 -3.35 9.83
N TRP A 98 0.08 -3.01 10.01
CA TRP A 98 -0.39 -1.64 9.92
C TRP A 98 0.35 -0.74 10.91
N SER A 99 0.40 -1.14 12.19
CA SER A 99 1.07 -0.37 13.24
C SER A 99 2.55 -0.13 12.93
N SER A 100 3.30 -1.18 12.59
CA SER A 100 4.72 -1.05 12.24
C SER A 100 4.96 -0.17 11.02
N THR A 101 4.05 -0.21 10.05
CA THR A 101 4.11 0.66 8.88
C THR A 101 3.89 2.12 9.29
N MET A 102 2.89 2.39 10.13
CA MET A 102 2.63 3.75 10.61
C MET A 102 3.78 4.30 11.46
N GLU A 103 4.44 3.48 12.27
CA GLU A 103 5.63 3.91 13.00
C GLU A 103 6.75 4.41 12.06
N ALA A 104 6.97 3.71 10.96
CA ALA A 104 7.95 4.12 9.96
C ALA A 104 7.57 5.44 9.27
N THR A 105 6.28 5.59 8.91
CA THR A 105 5.78 6.81 8.25
C THR A 105 5.76 8.02 9.18
N ILE A 106 5.45 7.85 10.47
CA ILE A 106 5.54 8.92 11.46
C ILE A 106 6.96 9.48 11.54
N LYS A 107 7.98 8.59 11.62
CA LYS A 107 9.39 8.99 11.64
C LYS A 107 9.77 9.72 10.36
N TYR A 108 9.39 9.20 9.21
CA TYR A 108 9.67 9.81 7.92
C TYR A 108 9.02 11.20 7.79
N ARG A 109 7.74 11.35 8.15
CA ARG A 109 7.02 12.62 8.16
C ARG A 109 7.67 13.67 9.06
N GLN A 110 8.15 13.26 10.23
CA GLN A 110 8.86 14.16 11.14
C GLN A 110 10.18 14.66 10.56
N GLN A 111 10.89 13.81 9.83
CA GLN A 111 12.18 14.14 9.23
C GLN A 111 12.04 14.93 7.92
N TYR A 112 11.00 14.66 7.14
CA TYR A 112 10.79 15.23 5.80
C TYR A 112 9.34 15.73 5.61
N PRO A 113 8.90 16.74 6.39
CA PRO A 113 7.50 17.20 6.38
C PRO A 113 7.07 17.74 5.00
N ASP A 114 7.94 18.42 4.28
CA ASP A 114 7.66 19.01 2.97
C ASP A 114 7.60 17.98 1.83
N ASN A 115 8.04 16.75 2.10
CA ASN A 115 8.09 15.68 1.11
C ASN A 115 7.03 14.57 1.37
N TYR A 116 6.16 14.74 2.36
CA TYR A 116 5.20 13.72 2.74
C TYR A 116 3.82 14.31 2.98
N LEU A 117 2.86 13.82 2.26
CA LEU A 117 1.43 14.13 2.44
C LEU A 117 0.67 12.89 2.87
N GLU A 118 -0.12 13.04 3.92
CA GLU A 118 -1.00 12.00 4.44
C GLU A 118 -2.45 12.32 4.09
N ILE A 119 -3.14 11.36 3.50
CA ILE A 119 -4.55 11.44 3.14
C ILE A 119 -5.28 10.27 3.82
N HIS A 120 -6.32 10.56 4.58
CA HIS A 120 -7.19 9.52 5.09
C HIS A 120 -8.07 8.96 3.97
N TYR A 121 -8.11 7.65 3.84
CA TYR A 121 -8.94 6.98 2.82
C TYR A 121 -10.42 7.35 2.97
N GLU A 122 -10.87 7.52 4.19
CA GLU A 122 -12.22 7.92 4.54
C GLU A 122 -12.54 9.34 4.04
N ASP A 123 -11.58 10.27 4.10
CA ASP A 123 -11.74 11.62 3.56
C ASP A 123 -11.79 11.61 2.03
N LEU A 124 -10.94 10.78 1.40
CA LEU A 124 -10.99 10.56 -0.05
C LEU A 124 -12.34 10.02 -0.52
N LEU A 125 -13.02 9.19 0.29
CA LEU A 125 -14.35 8.69 -0.03
C LEU A 125 -15.48 9.70 0.27
N ASN A 126 -15.27 10.59 1.25
CA ASN A 126 -16.26 11.59 1.65
C ASN A 126 -16.29 12.80 0.72
N ASP A 127 -15.09 13.27 0.35
CA ASP A 127 -14.87 14.47 -0.46
C ASP A 127 -13.66 14.25 -1.38
N PRO A 128 -13.85 13.50 -2.48
CA PRO A 128 -12.77 13.15 -3.40
C PRO A 128 -12.06 14.36 -3.99
N ASP A 129 -12.83 15.39 -4.36
CA ASP A 129 -12.29 16.56 -5.06
C ASP A 129 -11.36 17.35 -4.14
N ASN A 130 -11.75 17.61 -2.89
CA ASN A 130 -10.89 18.26 -1.90
C ASN A 130 -9.64 17.44 -1.59
N ALA A 131 -9.77 16.11 -1.51
CA ALA A 131 -8.62 15.23 -1.28
C ALA A 131 -7.63 15.27 -2.46
N ILE A 132 -8.15 15.26 -3.69
CA ILE A 132 -7.33 15.34 -4.91
C ILE A 132 -6.73 16.73 -5.07
N GLU A 133 -7.46 17.80 -4.77
CA GLU A 133 -6.93 19.17 -4.78
C GLU A 133 -5.72 19.32 -3.84
N LYS A 134 -5.81 18.78 -2.63
CA LYS A 134 -4.66 18.73 -1.68
C LYS A 134 -3.47 17.98 -2.26
N ILE A 135 -3.71 16.86 -2.96
CA ILE A 135 -2.65 16.10 -3.62
C ILE A 135 -2.03 16.94 -4.74
N CYS A 136 -2.84 17.56 -5.60
CA CYS A 136 -2.38 18.41 -6.69
C CYS A 136 -1.52 19.56 -6.19
N LEU A 137 -1.98 20.29 -5.17
CA LEU A 137 -1.23 21.35 -4.51
C LEU A 137 0.12 20.84 -3.98
N PHE A 138 0.12 19.70 -3.29
CA PHE A 138 1.33 19.13 -2.72
C PHE A 138 2.35 18.72 -3.77
N ILE A 139 1.92 18.12 -4.88
CA ILE A 139 2.82 17.73 -5.97
C ILE A 139 3.10 18.87 -6.93
N GLY A 140 2.43 20.03 -6.77
CA GLY A 140 2.58 21.25 -7.58
C GLY A 140 2.04 21.06 -9.00
N CYS A 141 0.83 20.52 -9.12
CA CYS A 141 0.04 20.43 -10.35
C CYS A 141 -1.26 21.21 -10.16
N ASP A 142 -1.83 21.66 -11.26
CA ASP A 142 -3.15 22.27 -11.24
C ASP A 142 -4.22 21.19 -10.99
N PHE A 143 -5.26 21.57 -10.25
CA PHE A 143 -6.43 20.71 -10.10
C PHE A 143 -7.32 20.90 -11.34
N GLU A 144 -7.67 19.79 -11.96
CA GLU A 144 -8.65 19.76 -13.05
C GLU A 144 -9.93 19.09 -12.53
N ASN A 145 -11.08 19.65 -12.91
CA ASN A 145 -12.36 19.02 -12.67
C ASN A 145 -12.35 17.63 -13.33
N ASP A 146 -13.07 16.69 -12.76
CA ASP A 146 -13.18 15.30 -13.23
C ASP A 146 -11.98 14.37 -12.94
N LEU A 147 -10.94 14.81 -12.23
CA LEU A 147 -9.86 13.92 -11.80
C LEU A 147 -10.32 12.79 -10.88
N SER A 148 -11.44 12.98 -10.16
CA SER A 148 -12.08 11.96 -9.32
C SER A 148 -12.88 10.93 -10.12
N ILE A 149 -13.12 11.15 -11.42
CA ILE A 149 -13.92 10.27 -12.27
C ILE A 149 -13.06 9.09 -12.75
N LEU A 150 -13.39 7.90 -12.29
CA LEU A 150 -12.78 6.65 -12.77
C LEU A 150 -13.63 6.06 -13.88
N ASN A 151 -13.05 5.94 -15.07
CA ASN A 151 -13.74 5.42 -16.26
C ASN A 151 -13.63 3.90 -16.42
N TYR A 152 -12.86 3.22 -15.56
CA TYR A 152 -12.67 1.77 -15.59
C TYR A 152 -12.41 1.21 -14.19
N ALA A 153 -12.74 -0.06 -14.02
CA ALA A 153 -12.48 -0.75 -12.76
C ALA A 153 -10.96 -0.94 -12.57
N THR A 154 -10.44 -0.43 -11.45
CA THR A 154 -9.01 -0.53 -11.10
C THR A 154 -8.72 -1.66 -10.13
N GLU A 155 -9.74 -2.13 -9.40
CA GLU A 155 -9.59 -3.13 -8.34
C GLU A 155 -9.98 -4.53 -8.82
N ASN A 156 -9.06 -5.48 -8.65
CA ASN A 156 -9.29 -6.89 -8.98
C ASN A 156 -9.57 -7.76 -7.75
N LEU A 157 -9.51 -7.18 -6.55
CA LEU A 157 -9.65 -7.89 -5.28
C LEU A 157 -10.51 -7.09 -4.29
N GLY A 158 -11.09 -7.81 -3.32
CA GLY A 158 -11.84 -7.20 -2.22
C GLY A 158 -13.24 -6.73 -2.60
N ALA A 159 -13.80 -5.87 -1.75
CA ALA A 159 -15.20 -5.41 -1.88
C ALA A 159 -15.44 -4.46 -3.06
N ALA A 160 -14.39 -3.84 -3.60
CA ALA A 160 -14.47 -2.94 -4.76
C ALA A 160 -14.16 -3.64 -6.10
N ARG A 161 -14.03 -4.96 -6.10
CA ARG A 161 -13.71 -5.73 -7.31
C ARG A 161 -14.74 -5.48 -8.42
N GLY A 162 -14.22 -5.01 -9.57
CA GLY A 162 -15.04 -4.80 -10.77
C GLY A 162 -15.93 -3.55 -10.74
N HIS A 163 -15.91 -2.76 -9.66
CA HIS A 163 -16.64 -1.50 -9.61
C HIS A 163 -15.90 -0.40 -10.38
N ILE A 164 -16.65 0.39 -11.13
CA ILE A 164 -16.18 1.61 -11.77
C ILE A 164 -16.52 2.77 -10.84
N GLY A 165 -15.54 3.63 -10.59
CA GLY A 165 -15.71 4.76 -9.68
C GLY A 165 -15.38 4.45 -8.22
N LEU A 166 -15.55 5.45 -7.37
CA LEU A 166 -15.30 5.35 -5.94
C LEU A 166 -16.46 4.68 -5.22
N VAL A 167 -16.18 3.63 -4.47
CA VAL A 167 -17.17 2.94 -3.62
C VAL A 167 -17.23 3.66 -2.27
N THR A 168 -18.01 4.73 -2.17
CA THR A 168 -18.12 5.60 -0.99
C THR A 168 -18.52 4.87 0.29
N THR A 169 -19.23 3.74 0.15
CA THR A 169 -19.62 2.86 1.28
C THR A 169 -18.49 1.95 1.77
N ASN A 170 -17.29 2.00 1.17
CA ASN A 170 -16.19 1.11 1.54
C ASN A 170 -15.40 1.58 2.77
N LYS A 171 -16.12 2.08 3.78
CA LYS A 171 -15.60 2.54 5.07
C LYS A 171 -16.46 2.03 6.23
N ASN A 172 -15.89 1.96 7.42
CA ASN A 172 -16.55 1.50 8.66
C ASN A 172 -17.13 0.06 8.59
N LYS A 173 -16.74 -0.73 7.60
CA LYS A 173 -17.22 -2.11 7.43
C LYS A 173 -16.74 -3.05 8.53
N TYR A 174 -15.74 -2.66 9.28
CA TYR A 174 -15.28 -3.44 10.43
C TYR A 174 -16.39 -3.65 11.46
N LYS A 175 -17.35 -2.72 11.58
CA LYS A 175 -18.48 -2.83 12.51
C LYS A 175 -19.39 -4.04 12.22
N GLU A 176 -19.48 -4.42 10.95
CA GLU A 176 -20.28 -5.55 10.47
C GLU A 176 -19.42 -6.83 10.34
N ASN A 177 -18.14 -6.68 10.00
CA ASN A 177 -17.25 -7.77 9.63
C ASN A 177 -16.41 -8.32 10.79
N LEU A 178 -16.36 -7.62 11.92
CA LEU A 178 -15.56 -7.99 13.08
C LEU A 178 -16.45 -8.11 14.34
N THR A 179 -16.14 -9.10 15.16
CA THR A 179 -16.68 -9.19 16.51
C THR A 179 -16.06 -8.11 17.40
N GLN A 180 -16.75 -7.76 18.50
CA GLN A 180 -16.24 -6.77 19.47
C GLN A 180 -14.85 -7.17 20.04
N LYS A 181 -14.62 -8.46 20.27
CA LYS A 181 -13.31 -8.96 20.73
C LYS A 181 -12.20 -8.76 19.68
N GLU A 182 -12.54 -8.91 18.41
CA GLU A 182 -11.61 -8.69 17.31
C GLU A 182 -11.30 -7.21 17.13
N ILE A 183 -12.30 -6.33 17.21
CA ILE A 183 -12.13 -4.87 17.18
C ILE A 183 -11.18 -4.45 18.30
N GLN A 184 -11.44 -4.85 19.53
CA GLN A 184 -10.57 -4.56 20.68
C GLN A 184 -9.14 -5.08 20.50
N ALA A 185 -8.96 -6.26 19.89
CA ALA A 185 -7.63 -6.80 19.63
C ALA A 185 -6.85 -5.93 18.63
N VAL A 186 -7.50 -5.49 17.54
CA VAL A 186 -6.89 -4.58 16.55
C VAL A 186 -6.55 -3.23 17.21
N GLU A 187 -7.50 -2.63 17.90
CA GLU A 187 -7.32 -1.33 18.56
C GLU A 187 -6.17 -1.36 19.58
N ARG A 188 -6.06 -2.42 20.38
CA ARG A 188 -4.97 -2.58 21.35
C ARG A 188 -3.61 -2.74 20.68
N ILE A 189 -3.52 -3.47 19.56
CA ILE A 189 -2.27 -3.64 18.80
C ILE A 189 -1.88 -2.33 18.12
N CYS A 190 -2.85 -1.57 17.62
CA CYS A 190 -2.64 -0.30 16.93
C CYS A 190 -2.72 0.91 17.87
N CYS A 191 -2.72 0.74 19.20
CA CYS A 191 -3.06 1.78 20.18
C CYS A 191 -2.26 3.07 19.97
N ALA A 192 -0.93 2.99 20.01
CA ALA A 192 -0.06 4.17 19.89
C ALA A 192 -0.18 4.82 18.50
N THR A 193 -0.01 4.02 17.45
CA THR A 193 -0.03 4.49 16.06
C THR A 193 -1.43 4.93 15.61
N GLY A 194 -2.48 4.24 16.05
CA GLY A 194 -3.85 4.60 15.75
C GLY A 194 -4.27 5.92 16.39
N LYS A 195 -3.77 6.22 17.60
CA LYS A 195 -3.93 7.54 18.23
C LYS A 195 -3.16 8.63 17.46
N ALA A 196 -1.91 8.35 17.10
CA ALA A 196 -1.08 9.30 16.33
C ALA A 196 -1.62 9.61 14.94
N MET A 197 -2.38 8.67 14.35
CA MET A 197 -3.05 8.82 13.06
C MET A 197 -4.52 9.26 13.17
N GLY A 198 -5.03 9.58 14.37
CA GLY A 198 -6.38 10.11 14.58
C GLY A 198 -7.52 9.09 14.47
N TYR A 199 -7.24 7.80 14.38
CA TYR A 199 -8.26 6.75 14.29
C TYR A 199 -8.77 6.24 15.64
N LEU A 200 -7.96 6.35 16.68
CA LEU A 200 -8.28 5.84 18.02
C LEU A 200 -8.18 6.97 19.05
N ASN A 201 -9.25 7.18 19.81
CA ASN A 201 -9.33 8.29 20.78
C ASN A 201 -9.57 7.83 22.21
N ASP A 202 -9.72 6.51 22.46
CA ASP A 202 -9.97 6.00 23.81
C ASP A 202 -8.71 6.15 24.69
N PRO A 203 -8.74 6.99 25.74
CA PRO A 203 -7.61 7.16 26.64
C PRO A 203 -7.34 5.92 27.51
N ALA A 204 -8.37 5.11 27.78
CA ALA A 204 -8.28 3.91 28.60
C ALA A 204 -7.74 2.70 27.82
N LEU A 205 -7.59 2.81 26.49
CA LEU A 205 -7.13 1.74 25.64
C LEU A 205 -5.67 1.37 25.97
N LYS A 206 -5.46 0.14 26.43
CA LYS A 206 -4.13 -0.40 26.76
C LYS A 206 -3.50 -1.08 25.58
N GLU A 207 -2.26 -0.71 25.28
CA GLU A 207 -1.48 -1.30 24.21
C GLU A 207 -1.27 -2.82 24.40
N LEU A 208 -1.33 -3.56 23.31
CA LEU A 208 -0.99 -4.99 23.23
C LEU A 208 0.16 -5.17 22.27
N LYS A 209 1.35 -5.46 22.80
CA LYS A 209 2.53 -5.80 21.98
C LYS A 209 2.55 -7.29 21.69
N LEU A 210 2.72 -7.66 20.42
CA LEU A 210 2.89 -9.04 20.02
C LEU A 210 4.37 -9.43 20.16
N GLY A 211 4.64 -10.48 20.93
CA GLY A 211 5.98 -11.03 21.05
C GLY A 211 6.45 -11.75 19.78
N SER A 212 7.77 -11.88 19.59
CA SER A 212 8.37 -12.52 18.40
C SER A 212 7.84 -13.93 18.17
N GLY A 213 7.68 -14.73 19.22
CA GLY A 213 7.12 -16.08 19.13
C GLY A 213 5.67 -16.09 18.63
N GLN A 214 4.84 -15.15 19.09
CA GLN A 214 3.47 -15.00 18.61
C GLN A 214 3.44 -14.59 17.12
N LEU A 215 4.32 -13.70 16.69
CA LEU A 215 4.43 -13.31 15.28
C LEU A 215 4.85 -14.47 14.40
N VAL A 216 5.75 -15.32 14.84
CA VAL A 216 6.16 -16.54 14.12
C VAL A 216 4.96 -17.49 13.97
N LEU A 217 4.23 -17.76 15.05
CA LEU A 217 3.03 -18.61 15.01
C LEU A 217 1.96 -18.06 14.06
N LEU A 218 1.71 -16.75 14.11
CA LEU A 218 0.79 -16.08 13.20
C LEU A 218 1.26 -16.17 11.74
N LYS A 219 2.56 -16.07 11.47
CA LYS A 219 3.13 -16.27 10.12
C LYS A 219 2.89 -17.70 9.62
N LEU A 220 3.11 -18.70 10.45
CA LEU A 220 2.86 -20.10 10.08
C LEU A 220 1.38 -20.35 9.78
N TYR A 221 0.50 -19.81 10.63
CA TYR A 221 -0.94 -19.88 10.43
C TYR A 221 -1.35 -19.24 9.10
N ASP A 222 -0.85 -18.04 8.80
CA ASP A 222 -1.15 -17.34 7.55
C ASP A 222 -0.60 -18.09 6.33
N GLY A 223 0.58 -18.70 6.44
CA GLY A 223 1.14 -19.56 5.40
C GLY A 223 0.24 -20.75 5.09
N ALA A 224 -0.30 -21.41 6.12
CA ALA A 224 -1.24 -22.52 5.96
C ALA A 224 -2.56 -22.04 5.30
N ASN A 225 -3.07 -20.87 5.69
CA ASN A 225 -4.28 -20.30 5.07
C ASN A 225 -4.05 -19.91 3.60
N ALA A 226 -2.92 -19.29 3.27
CA ALA A 226 -2.55 -18.98 1.90
C ALA A 226 -2.44 -20.23 1.03
N LEU A 227 -1.81 -21.29 1.56
CA LEU A 227 -1.74 -22.57 0.87
C LEU A 227 -3.14 -23.15 0.61
N ARG A 228 -4.00 -23.18 1.62
CA ARG A 228 -5.39 -23.65 1.48
C ARG A 228 -6.14 -22.84 0.43
N PHE A 229 -6.00 -21.52 0.43
CA PHE A 229 -6.60 -20.64 -0.54
C PHE A 229 -6.16 -20.99 -1.97
N HIS A 230 -4.85 -21.09 -2.21
CA HIS A 230 -4.34 -21.40 -3.54
C HIS A 230 -4.69 -22.84 -4.00
N CYS A 231 -4.77 -23.78 -3.08
CA CYS A 231 -5.22 -25.13 -3.39
C CYS A 231 -6.72 -25.17 -3.76
N LYS A 232 -7.55 -24.35 -3.10
CA LYS A 232 -8.97 -24.24 -3.42
C LYS A 232 -9.21 -23.59 -4.78
N GLU A 233 -8.48 -22.50 -5.09
CA GLU A 233 -8.63 -21.73 -6.33
C GLU A 233 -8.07 -22.46 -7.57
N LYS A 234 -6.94 -23.14 -7.44
CA LYS A 234 -6.16 -23.69 -8.56
C LYS A 234 -6.12 -25.22 -8.61
N GLY A 235 -6.74 -25.89 -7.64
CA GLY A 235 -6.57 -27.33 -7.40
C GLY A 235 -5.29 -27.62 -6.62
N ILE A 236 -5.23 -28.79 -5.96
CA ILE A 236 -4.19 -29.11 -4.96
C ILE A 236 -2.79 -29.00 -5.56
N ILE A 237 -2.51 -29.65 -6.69
CA ILE A 237 -1.16 -29.72 -7.28
C ILE A 237 -0.71 -28.35 -7.80
N LYS A 238 -1.57 -27.66 -8.54
CA LYS A 238 -1.26 -26.34 -9.11
C LYS A 238 -1.16 -25.28 -8.00
N GLY A 239 -1.99 -25.34 -6.98
CA GLY A 239 -1.99 -24.46 -5.82
C GLY A 239 -0.70 -24.61 -5.00
N LEU A 240 -0.27 -25.84 -4.74
CA LEU A 240 0.99 -26.10 -4.04
C LEU A 240 2.21 -25.60 -4.84
N ARG A 241 2.28 -25.88 -6.14
CA ARG A 241 3.36 -25.37 -7.01
C ARG A 241 3.39 -23.84 -7.03
N TYR A 242 2.24 -23.20 -7.12
CA TYR A 242 2.15 -21.73 -7.12
C TYR A 242 2.58 -21.15 -5.76
N PHE A 243 2.16 -21.75 -4.65
CA PHE A 243 2.58 -21.32 -3.30
C PHE A 243 4.10 -21.45 -3.11
N LEU A 244 4.69 -22.56 -3.52
CA LEU A 244 6.15 -22.77 -3.45
C LEU A 244 6.91 -21.75 -4.32
N LYS A 245 6.42 -21.48 -5.53
CA LYS A 245 6.99 -20.44 -6.41
C LYS A 245 6.97 -19.06 -5.75
N LEU A 246 5.85 -18.63 -5.18
CA LEU A 246 5.76 -17.37 -4.44
C LEU A 246 6.74 -17.30 -3.27
N HIS A 247 6.97 -18.43 -2.60
CA HIS A 247 7.92 -18.51 -1.50
C HIS A 247 9.39 -18.38 -1.98
N GLN A 248 9.72 -18.99 -3.10
CA GLN A 248 11.05 -18.88 -3.74
C GLN A 248 11.31 -17.47 -4.27
N GLU A 249 10.31 -16.84 -4.89
CA GLU A 249 10.41 -15.47 -5.43
C GLU A 249 10.41 -14.38 -4.34
N GLY A 250 10.35 -14.76 -3.07
CA GLY A 250 10.45 -13.83 -1.94
C GLY A 250 9.21 -12.99 -1.69
N ALA A 251 8.07 -13.31 -2.35
CA ALA A 251 6.81 -12.58 -2.17
C ALA A 251 6.34 -12.50 -0.70
N PHE A 252 6.81 -13.41 0.15
CA PHE A 252 6.55 -13.43 1.59
C PHE A 252 7.72 -12.93 2.45
N LYS A 253 8.87 -12.56 1.85
CA LYS A 253 10.06 -12.11 2.60
C LYS A 253 10.01 -10.63 3.02
N GLY A 254 9.04 -9.87 2.53
CA GLY A 254 8.94 -8.42 2.72
C GLY A 254 8.43 -7.95 4.09
N THR A 255 8.60 -8.70 5.18
CA THR A 255 8.12 -8.28 6.51
C THR A 255 8.97 -8.80 7.66
N ALA A 256 10.30 -8.80 7.54
CA ALA A 256 11.13 -8.96 8.74
C ALA A 256 12.59 -8.58 8.46
N LYS A 257 12.95 -7.40 8.82
CA LYS A 257 14.18 -7.08 9.57
C LYS A 257 13.85 -5.94 10.49
#